data_f1cf270112568e65f93dce9e41b9b1bf
#
_entry.id   f1cf270112568e65f93dce9e41b9b1bf
#
_cell.length_a   1.000
_cell.length_b   1.000
_cell.length_c   1.000
_cell.angle_alpha   90.00
_cell.angle_beta   90.00
_cell.angle_gamma   90.00
#
_symmetry.space_group_name_H-M   'P 1'
#
loop_
_entity.id
_entity.type
_entity.pdbx_description
1 polymer ?
#
loop_
_entity_poly.entity_id
_entity_poly.type
_entity_poly.pdbx_seq_one_letter_code
_entity_poly.pdbx_strand_id
1 'polypeptide(L)'
;MLAIFTTVFIDMLGFGILIPVYPLLISEGSPFRVTPEGWSFTQGLIMLGWLQGIFPLFIFLAAPILGQMSDRYGRRPVLAVSIFGTAVGYAIFAVGISTANIPLLFIGRALDGITGGNQAVAQAAIGDVSTNENRAKNFGVIGAAFGLGFILGPYIGGRLSGPDKSFYGLFNTPDWFSATTPFWFAAILSLCNCALILCFFPETLK
;
A
#
# COMPACT_ATOMS: atom_id res chain seq x y z
N MET A 1 1.01 19.71 5.37
CA MET A 1 1.65 19.22 4.11
C MET A 1 2.46 17.95 4.32
N LEU A 2 3.42 17.92 5.27
CA LEU A 2 4.26 16.74 5.50
C LEU A 2 3.43 15.46 5.74
N ALA A 3 2.44 15.50 6.62
CA ALA A 3 1.60 14.33 6.93
C ALA A 3 0.85 13.78 5.70
N ILE A 4 0.35 14.65 4.82
CA ILE A 4 -0.32 14.20 3.58
C ILE A 4 0.69 13.62 2.60
N PHE A 5 1.87 14.26 2.48
CA PHE A 5 2.96 13.71 1.67
C PHE A 5 3.33 12.29 2.13
N THR A 6 3.55 12.09 3.44
CA THR A 6 3.90 10.78 3.98
C THR A 6 2.81 9.74 3.76
N THR A 7 1.52 10.13 3.86
CA THR A 7 0.39 9.24 3.58
C THR A 7 0.42 8.75 2.14
N VAL A 8 0.43 9.67 1.18
CA VAL A 8 0.44 9.31 -0.25
C VAL A 8 1.72 8.54 -0.62
N PHE A 9 2.86 8.94 -0.07
CA PHE A 9 4.13 8.26 -0.29
C PHE A 9 4.09 6.80 0.21
N ILE A 10 3.59 6.55 1.42
CA ILE A 10 3.50 5.20 2.00
C ILE A 10 2.49 4.33 1.24
N ASP A 11 1.35 4.89 0.81
CA ASP A 11 0.39 4.16 -0.02
C ASP A 11 1.01 3.73 -1.35
N MET A 12 1.74 4.62 -2.03
CA MET A 12 2.41 4.31 -3.29
C MET A 12 3.60 3.37 -3.13
N LEU A 13 4.34 3.51 -2.03
CA LEU A 13 5.40 2.60 -1.67
C LEU A 13 4.84 1.19 -1.45
N GLY A 14 3.76 1.07 -0.68
CA GLY A 14 3.08 -0.20 -0.44
C GLY A 14 2.58 -0.88 -1.72
N PHE A 15 2.00 -0.11 -2.65
CA PHE A 15 1.63 -0.62 -3.97
C PHE A 15 2.85 -1.15 -4.73
N GLY A 16 3.95 -0.40 -4.73
CA GLY A 16 5.19 -0.76 -5.43
C GLY A 16 5.89 -2.00 -4.85
N ILE A 17 5.79 -2.22 -3.55
CA ILE A 17 6.38 -3.36 -2.84
C ILE A 17 5.89 -4.71 -3.39
N LEU A 18 4.64 -4.78 -3.88
CA LEU A 18 4.08 -6.02 -4.39
C LEU A 18 4.71 -6.50 -5.70
N ILE A 19 5.14 -5.56 -6.55
CA ILE A 19 5.60 -5.88 -7.91
C ILE A 19 6.68 -6.97 -7.94
N PRO A 20 7.78 -6.87 -7.17
CA PRO A 20 8.81 -7.90 -7.16
C PRO A 20 8.44 -9.18 -6.42
N VAL A 21 7.40 -9.16 -5.59
CA VAL A 21 6.94 -10.35 -4.86
C VAL A 21 6.04 -11.25 -5.71
N TYR A 22 5.27 -10.70 -6.64
CA TYR A 22 4.35 -11.45 -7.47
C TYR A 22 4.95 -12.67 -8.19
N PRO A 23 6.12 -12.55 -8.85
CA PRO A 23 6.76 -13.71 -9.45
C PRO A 23 7.04 -14.83 -8.46
N LEU A 24 7.39 -14.49 -7.21
CA LEU A 24 7.68 -15.49 -6.17
C LEU A 24 6.45 -16.31 -5.77
N LEU A 25 5.25 -15.74 -5.93
CA LEU A 25 3.99 -16.40 -5.55
C LEU A 25 3.55 -17.48 -6.54
N ILE A 26 4.07 -17.45 -7.78
CA ILE A 26 3.66 -18.39 -8.85
C ILE A 26 4.80 -19.23 -9.42
N SER A 27 6.08 -18.86 -9.12
CA SER A 27 7.24 -19.56 -9.67
C SER A 27 7.36 -20.97 -9.14
N GLU A 28 7.62 -21.92 -10.04
CA GLU A 28 7.96 -23.28 -9.68
C GLU A 28 9.30 -23.29 -8.92
N GLY A 29 9.34 -24.01 -7.80
CA GLY A 29 10.52 -24.05 -6.91
C GLY A 29 10.63 -22.87 -5.94
N SER A 30 9.73 -21.89 -5.98
CA SER A 30 9.68 -20.86 -4.93
C SER A 30 9.11 -21.43 -3.63
N PRO A 31 9.78 -21.24 -2.48
CA PRO A 31 9.23 -21.65 -1.18
C PRO A 31 7.98 -20.83 -0.79
N PHE A 32 7.70 -19.76 -1.51
CA PHE A 32 6.56 -18.86 -1.27
C PHE A 32 5.45 -19.02 -2.31
N ARG A 33 5.49 -20.10 -3.09
CA ARG A 33 4.45 -20.41 -4.07
C ARG A 33 3.11 -20.61 -3.37
N VAL A 34 2.09 -19.86 -3.82
CA VAL A 34 0.72 -19.95 -3.29
C VAL A 34 -0.23 -20.67 -4.23
N THR A 35 0.19 -20.88 -5.49
CA THR A 35 -0.64 -21.59 -6.47
C THR A 35 -0.67 -23.09 -6.15
N PRO A 36 -1.86 -23.74 -6.25
CA PRO A 36 -2.01 -25.18 -6.03
C PRO A 36 -1.11 -26.01 -6.96
N GLU A 37 -0.78 -27.22 -6.51
CA GLU A 37 -0.13 -28.20 -7.37
C GLU A 37 -0.99 -28.50 -8.59
N GLY A 38 -0.36 -28.60 -9.76
CA GLY A 38 -1.07 -28.85 -11.03
C GLY A 38 -1.56 -27.59 -11.76
N TRP A 39 -1.48 -26.41 -11.16
CA TRP A 39 -1.75 -25.17 -11.90
C TRP A 39 -0.63 -24.86 -12.89
N SER A 40 -1.03 -24.57 -14.13
CA SER A 40 -0.09 -24.07 -15.14
C SER A 40 0.39 -22.65 -14.77
N PHE A 41 1.55 -22.27 -15.30
CA PHE A 41 2.07 -20.91 -15.13
C PHE A 41 1.07 -19.84 -15.61
N THR A 42 0.33 -20.12 -16.71
CA THR A 42 -0.71 -19.22 -17.24
C THR A 42 -1.85 -19.03 -16.26
N GLN A 43 -2.29 -20.07 -15.55
CA GLN A 43 -3.32 -19.94 -14.50
C GLN A 43 -2.84 -19.08 -13.34
N GLY A 44 -1.57 -19.23 -12.95
CA GLY A 44 -0.92 -18.36 -11.97
C GLY A 44 -0.90 -16.90 -12.40
N LEU A 45 -0.56 -16.61 -13.66
CA LEU A 45 -0.58 -15.25 -14.21
C LEU A 45 -2.00 -14.64 -14.22
N ILE A 46 -3.02 -15.43 -14.59
CA ILE A 46 -4.42 -14.98 -14.56
C ILE A 46 -4.82 -14.62 -13.12
N MET A 47 -4.48 -15.47 -12.14
CA MET A 47 -4.73 -15.19 -10.73
C MET A 47 -4.05 -13.89 -10.28
N LEU A 48 -2.79 -13.66 -10.63
CA LEU A 48 -2.08 -12.42 -10.32
C LEU A 48 -2.72 -11.21 -11.00
N GLY A 49 -3.19 -11.35 -12.23
CA GLY A 49 -3.92 -10.30 -12.94
C GLY A 49 -5.19 -9.87 -12.19
N TRP A 50 -5.99 -10.84 -11.73
CA TRP A 50 -7.15 -10.56 -10.88
C TRP A 50 -6.77 -9.96 -9.53
N LEU A 51 -5.73 -10.49 -8.89
CA LEU A 51 -5.22 -9.98 -7.62
C LEU A 51 -4.74 -8.52 -7.72
N GLN A 52 -4.14 -8.17 -8.86
CA GLN A 52 -3.73 -6.79 -9.13
C GLN A 52 -4.92 -5.90 -9.48
N GLY A 53 -5.89 -6.41 -10.23
CA GLY A 53 -7.06 -5.65 -10.69
C GLY A 53 -8.07 -5.35 -9.59
N ILE A 54 -8.17 -6.18 -8.56
CA ILE A 54 -9.14 -6.00 -7.47
C ILE A 54 -8.86 -4.73 -6.65
N PHE A 55 -7.61 -4.36 -6.47
CA PHE A 55 -7.20 -3.16 -5.74
C PHE A 55 -7.73 -1.86 -6.38
N PRO A 56 -7.43 -1.53 -7.66
CA PRO A 56 -7.97 -0.32 -8.26
C PRO A 56 -9.50 -0.35 -8.44
N LEU A 57 -10.09 -1.54 -8.59
CA LEU A 57 -11.54 -1.69 -8.62
C LEU A 57 -12.17 -1.20 -7.31
N PHE A 58 -11.63 -1.64 -6.17
CA PHE A 58 -12.15 -1.22 -4.86
C PHE A 58 -11.82 0.24 -4.53
N ILE A 59 -10.66 0.77 -4.98
CA ILE A 59 -10.39 2.22 -4.90
C ILE A 59 -11.47 3.00 -5.65
N PHE A 60 -11.79 2.60 -6.88
CA PHE A 60 -12.80 3.28 -7.70
C PHE A 60 -14.17 3.32 -7.00
N LEU A 61 -14.58 2.22 -6.38
CA LEU A 61 -15.85 2.14 -5.66
C LEU A 61 -15.82 2.89 -4.32
N ALA A 62 -14.71 2.85 -3.60
CA ALA A 62 -14.59 3.43 -2.26
C ALA A 62 -14.27 4.93 -2.27
N ALA A 63 -13.54 5.44 -3.26
CA ALA A 63 -13.11 6.83 -3.29
C ALA A 63 -14.26 7.85 -3.15
N PRO A 64 -15.40 7.73 -3.87
CA PRO A 64 -16.51 8.66 -3.69
C PRO A 64 -17.17 8.54 -2.31
N ILE A 65 -17.20 7.33 -1.73
CA ILE A 65 -17.79 7.10 -0.41
C ILE A 65 -16.89 7.73 0.67
N LEU A 66 -15.59 7.46 0.63
CA LEU A 66 -14.63 8.03 1.57
C LEU A 66 -14.53 9.55 1.41
N GLY A 67 -14.62 10.07 0.19
CA GLY A 67 -14.73 11.50 -0.08
C GLY A 67 -15.90 12.13 0.66
N GLN A 68 -17.11 11.61 0.44
CA GLN A 68 -18.33 12.11 1.12
C GLN A 68 -18.27 11.94 2.65
N MET A 69 -17.74 10.81 3.13
CA MET A 69 -17.54 10.62 4.58
C MET A 69 -16.59 11.67 5.14
N SER A 70 -15.52 11.99 4.43
CA SER A 70 -14.56 12.99 4.88
C SER A 70 -15.10 14.41 4.86
N ASP A 71 -16.07 14.71 3.96
CA ASP A 71 -16.79 15.98 3.94
C ASP A 71 -17.78 16.10 5.13
N ARG A 72 -18.24 14.99 5.67
CA ARG A 72 -19.20 14.96 6.77
C ARG A 72 -18.56 14.82 8.15
N TYR A 73 -17.58 13.96 8.28
CA TYR A 73 -16.98 13.57 9.56
C TYR A 73 -15.59 14.21 9.80
N GLY A 74 -15.06 14.93 8.81
CA GLY A 74 -13.72 15.51 8.84
C GLY A 74 -12.70 14.70 8.08
N ARG A 75 -11.65 15.38 7.60
CA ARG A 75 -10.57 14.74 6.83
C ARG A 75 -9.71 13.81 7.70
N ARG A 76 -9.34 14.29 8.88
CA ARG A 76 -8.43 13.59 9.80
C ARG A 76 -8.94 12.21 10.23
N PRO A 77 -10.16 12.03 10.77
CA PRO A 77 -10.62 10.72 11.23
C PRO A 77 -10.79 9.73 10.08
N VAL A 78 -11.27 10.18 8.91
CA VAL A 78 -11.43 9.31 7.74
C VAL A 78 -10.08 8.85 7.21
N LEU A 79 -9.07 9.73 7.12
CA LEU A 79 -7.71 9.35 6.77
C LEU A 79 -7.13 8.33 7.76
N ALA A 80 -7.26 8.58 9.07
CA ALA A 80 -6.73 7.69 10.09
C ALA A 80 -7.33 6.28 10.01
N VAL A 81 -8.67 6.18 9.90
CA VAL A 81 -9.37 4.89 9.76
C VAL A 81 -8.95 4.16 8.47
N SER A 82 -8.85 4.88 7.36
CA SER A 82 -8.42 4.30 6.09
C SER A 82 -6.98 3.78 6.17
N ILE A 83 -6.03 4.58 6.67
CA ILE A 83 -4.63 4.16 6.81
C ILE A 83 -4.49 2.97 7.76
N PHE A 84 -5.26 2.92 8.84
CA PHE A 84 -5.32 1.75 9.71
C PHE A 84 -5.83 0.52 8.96
N GLY A 85 -6.88 0.66 8.16
CA GLY A 85 -7.41 -0.42 7.31
C GLY A 85 -6.38 -0.92 6.28
N THR A 86 -5.60 -0.03 5.68
CA THR A 86 -4.47 -0.39 4.80
C THR A 86 -3.43 -1.25 5.55
N ALA A 87 -3.06 -0.88 6.79
CA ALA A 87 -2.16 -1.69 7.61
C ALA A 87 -2.70 -3.10 7.86
N VAL A 88 -3.99 -3.21 8.17
CA VAL A 88 -4.67 -4.51 8.33
C VAL A 88 -4.69 -5.29 7.02
N GLY A 89 -4.94 -4.63 5.88
CA GLY A 89 -4.90 -5.24 4.55
C GLY A 89 -3.54 -5.87 4.25
N TYR A 90 -2.44 -5.16 4.51
CA TYR A 90 -1.08 -5.70 4.36
C TYR A 90 -0.80 -6.88 5.30
N ALA A 91 -1.23 -6.79 6.55
CA ALA A 91 -1.08 -7.90 7.50
C ALA A 91 -1.84 -9.16 7.04
N ILE A 92 -3.08 -9.03 6.58
CA ILE A 92 -3.86 -10.13 6.02
C ILE A 92 -3.18 -10.72 4.79
N PHE A 93 -2.63 -9.87 3.90
CA PHE A 93 -1.92 -10.31 2.72
C PHE A 93 -0.66 -11.09 3.09
N ALA A 94 0.13 -10.63 4.06
CA ALA A 94 1.31 -11.33 4.58
C ALA A 94 0.94 -12.71 5.14
N VAL A 95 -0.15 -12.81 5.93
CA VAL A 95 -0.67 -14.09 6.43
C VAL A 95 -1.12 -14.99 5.26
N GLY A 96 -1.78 -14.41 4.24
CA GLY A 96 -2.17 -15.14 3.04
C GLY A 96 -0.99 -15.78 2.31
N ILE A 97 0.15 -15.08 2.20
CA ILE A 97 1.39 -15.67 1.64
C ILE A 97 1.90 -16.79 2.54
N SER A 98 2.06 -16.56 3.84
CA SER A 98 2.65 -17.54 4.77
C SER A 98 1.82 -18.82 4.90
N THR A 99 0.51 -18.74 4.69
CA THR A 99 -0.42 -19.88 4.74
C THR A 99 -0.77 -20.45 3.37
N ALA A 100 -0.17 -19.93 2.28
CA ALA A 100 -0.51 -20.25 0.89
C ALA A 100 -2.03 -20.15 0.61
N ASN A 101 -2.71 -19.19 1.22
CA ASN A 101 -4.17 -19.04 1.17
C ASN A 101 -4.56 -17.93 0.19
N ILE A 102 -4.95 -18.33 -1.04
CA ILE A 102 -5.36 -17.40 -2.11
C ILE A 102 -6.54 -16.50 -1.69
N PRO A 103 -7.63 -16.98 -1.07
CA PRO A 103 -8.70 -16.14 -0.56
C PRO A 103 -8.21 -15.00 0.35
N LEU A 104 -7.27 -15.26 1.26
CA LEU A 104 -6.72 -14.21 2.12
C LEU A 104 -5.95 -13.13 1.33
N LEU A 105 -5.25 -13.52 0.25
CA LEU A 105 -4.59 -12.55 -0.63
C LEU A 105 -5.62 -11.60 -1.27
N PHE A 106 -6.74 -12.14 -1.75
CA PHE A 106 -7.82 -11.34 -2.34
C PHE A 106 -8.51 -10.44 -1.30
N ILE A 107 -8.77 -10.96 -0.10
CA ILE A 107 -9.35 -10.18 1.00
C ILE A 107 -8.42 -9.03 1.40
N GLY A 108 -7.12 -9.31 1.58
CA GLY A 108 -6.12 -8.28 1.90
C GLY A 108 -6.07 -7.18 0.84
N ARG A 109 -6.07 -7.55 -0.46
CA ARG A 109 -6.07 -6.58 -1.57
C ARG A 109 -7.38 -5.82 -1.72
N ALA A 110 -8.52 -6.47 -1.48
CA ALA A 110 -9.81 -5.79 -1.50
C ALA A 110 -9.90 -4.77 -0.36
N LEU A 111 -9.50 -5.13 0.84
CA LEU A 111 -9.47 -4.23 1.99
C LEU A 111 -8.52 -3.05 1.74
N ASP A 112 -7.31 -3.32 1.26
CA ASP A 112 -6.33 -2.29 0.88
C ASP A 112 -6.91 -1.35 -0.20
N GLY A 113 -7.64 -1.88 -1.19
CA GLY A 113 -8.34 -1.08 -2.20
C GLY A 113 -9.45 -0.20 -1.62
N ILE A 114 -10.30 -0.75 -0.73
CA ILE A 114 -11.35 0.02 -0.06
C ILE A 114 -10.74 1.19 0.73
N THR A 115 -9.70 0.92 1.48
CA THR A 115 -9.03 1.92 2.31
C THR A 115 -8.13 2.86 1.49
N GLY A 116 -7.58 2.40 0.37
CA GLY A 116 -6.80 3.20 -0.59
C GLY A 116 -7.59 4.33 -1.28
N GLY A 117 -8.92 4.34 -1.17
CA GLY A 117 -9.76 5.50 -1.53
C GLY A 117 -9.46 6.76 -0.71
N ASN A 118 -8.62 6.66 0.34
CA ASN A 118 -8.09 7.79 1.13
C ASN A 118 -7.30 8.81 0.28
N GLN A 119 -6.81 8.42 -0.91
CA GLN A 119 -6.15 9.33 -1.84
C GLN A 119 -7.05 10.50 -2.25
N ALA A 120 -8.36 10.25 -2.44
CA ALA A 120 -9.33 11.30 -2.71
C ALA A 120 -9.45 12.27 -1.51
N VAL A 121 -9.44 11.72 -0.29
CA VAL A 121 -9.49 12.52 0.95
C VAL A 121 -8.21 13.34 1.13
N ALA A 122 -7.04 12.76 0.85
CA ALA A 122 -5.76 13.45 0.90
C ALA A 122 -5.69 14.62 -0.11
N GLN A 123 -6.21 14.41 -1.33
CA GLN A 123 -6.28 15.45 -2.35
C GLN A 123 -7.25 16.57 -1.94
N ALA A 124 -8.40 16.22 -1.36
CA ALA A 124 -9.35 17.19 -0.84
C ALA A 124 -8.74 18.01 0.30
N ALA A 125 -8.07 17.37 1.26
CA ALA A 125 -7.39 18.06 2.37
C ALA A 125 -6.30 19.04 1.89
N ILE A 126 -5.58 18.72 0.80
CA ILE A 126 -4.66 19.68 0.18
C ILE A 126 -5.41 20.83 -0.48
N GLY A 127 -6.53 20.53 -1.13
CA GLY A 127 -7.41 21.57 -1.69
C GLY A 127 -7.85 22.58 -0.64
N ASP A 128 -8.26 22.08 0.54
CA ASP A 128 -8.78 22.88 1.67
C ASP A 128 -7.72 23.87 2.24
N VAL A 129 -6.44 23.49 2.21
CA VAL A 129 -5.33 24.34 2.73
C VAL A 129 -4.58 25.11 1.65
N SER A 130 -4.99 24.99 0.38
CA SER A 130 -4.32 25.62 -0.74
C SER A 130 -4.99 26.92 -1.15
N THR A 131 -4.18 27.98 -1.35
CA THR A 131 -4.59 29.21 -2.04
C THR A 131 -4.38 29.06 -3.56
N ASN A 132 -4.98 29.96 -4.36
CA ASN A 132 -4.78 29.98 -5.80
C ASN A 132 -3.30 30.07 -6.20
N GLU A 133 -2.48 30.78 -5.39
CA GLU A 133 -1.05 30.99 -5.65
C GLU A 133 -0.20 29.76 -5.39
N ASN A 134 -0.52 28.95 -4.37
CA ASN A 134 0.29 27.82 -3.96
C ASN A 134 -0.28 26.45 -4.36
N ARG A 135 -1.47 26.40 -4.95
CA ARG A 135 -2.19 25.18 -5.30
C ARG A 135 -1.35 24.25 -6.18
N ALA A 136 -0.77 24.80 -7.26
CA ALA A 136 0.07 24.00 -8.17
C ALA A 136 1.27 23.38 -7.45
N LYS A 137 1.93 24.14 -6.57
CA LYS A 137 3.05 23.66 -5.75
C LYS A 137 2.60 22.54 -4.81
N ASN A 138 1.48 22.72 -4.12
CA ASN A 138 0.97 21.76 -3.15
C ASN A 138 0.55 20.43 -3.82
N PHE A 139 -0.12 20.49 -4.98
CA PHE A 139 -0.42 19.30 -5.77
C PHE A 139 0.84 18.67 -6.38
N GLY A 140 1.86 19.45 -6.72
CA GLY A 140 3.15 18.96 -7.15
C GLY A 140 3.86 18.11 -6.08
N VAL A 141 3.66 18.41 -4.79
CA VAL A 141 4.16 17.59 -3.66
C VAL A 141 3.51 16.21 -3.65
N ILE A 142 2.21 16.10 -3.99
CA ILE A 142 1.56 14.79 -4.15
C ILE A 142 2.21 14.02 -5.31
N GLY A 143 2.40 14.67 -6.46
CA GLY A 143 3.08 14.05 -7.61
C GLY A 143 4.47 13.53 -7.26
N ALA A 144 5.24 14.28 -6.46
CA ALA A 144 6.54 13.84 -5.96
C ALA A 144 6.42 12.61 -5.03
N ALA A 145 5.41 12.58 -4.14
CA ALA A 145 5.14 11.43 -3.28
C ALA A 145 4.82 10.16 -4.09
N PHE A 146 3.96 10.30 -5.14
CA PHE A 146 3.67 9.22 -6.07
C PHE A 146 4.94 8.70 -6.76
N GLY A 147 5.74 9.59 -7.37
CA GLY A 147 6.95 9.23 -8.09
C GLY A 147 7.97 8.52 -7.20
N LEU A 148 8.23 9.06 -6.01
CA LEU A 148 9.16 8.47 -5.05
C LEU A 148 8.66 7.12 -4.54
N GLY A 149 7.38 6.99 -4.22
CA GLY A 149 6.78 5.72 -3.77
C GLY A 149 6.89 4.64 -4.84
N PHE A 150 6.60 4.97 -6.10
CA PHE A 150 6.72 4.06 -7.23
C PHE A 150 8.16 3.62 -7.55
N ILE A 151 9.15 4.48 -7.29
CA ILE A 151 10.57 4.13 -7.50
C ILE A 151 11.09 3.30 -6.33
N LEU A 152 10.83 3.74 -5.11
CA LEU A 152 11.38 3.10 -3.91
C LEU A 152 10.63 1.82 -3.53
N GLY A 153 9.33 1.72 -3.84
CA GLY A 153 8.51 0.56 -3.52
C GLY A 153 9.06 -0.74 -4.08
N PRO A 154 9.24 -0.89 -5.39
CA PRO A 154 9.79 -2.10 -5.98
C PRO A 154 11.22 -2.41 -5.51
N TYR A 155 12.03 -1.37 -5.31
CA TYR A 155 13.38 -1.55 -4.79
C TYR A 155 13.37 -2.15 -3.39
N ILE A 156 12.63 -1.54 -2.46
CA ILE A 156 12.50 -2.02 -1.08
C ILE A 156 11.85 -3.41 -1.05
N GLY A 157 10.75 -3.60 -1.79
CA GLY A 157 10.06 -4.87 -1.88
C GLY A 157 10.96 -6.01 -2.35
N GLY A 158 11.74 -5.76 -3.41
CA GLY A 158 12.69 -6.73 -3.93
C GLY A 158 13.81 -7.06 -2.95
N ARG A 159 14.30 -6.08 -2.18
CA ARG A 159 15.37 -6.29 -1.18
C ARG A 159 14.86 -7.02 0.07
N LEU A 160 13.66 -6.71 0.53
CA LEU A 160 13.08 -7.31 1.72
C LEU A 160 12.46 -8.70 1.48
N SER A 161 12.31 -9.14 0.22
CA SER A 161 11.56 -10.36 -0.13
C SER A 161 12.36 -11.67 -0.02
N GLY A 162 13.53 -11.67 0.57
CA GLY A 162 14.34 -12.89 0.77
C GLY A 162 15.65 -12.63 1.50
N PRO A 163 16.32 -13.72 1.96
CA PRO A 163 17.61 -13.64 2.63
C PRO A 163 18.74 -13.27 1.67
N ASP A 164 19.91 -12.97 2.24
CA ASP A 164 21.19 -12.73 1.55
C ASP A 164 21.17 -11.66 0.45
N LYS A 165 20.21 -10.74 0.49
CA LYS A 165 20.17 -9.61 -0.42
C LYS A 165 20.92 -8.42 0.16
N SER A 166 22.00 -8.02 -0.49
CA SER A 166 22.77 -6.85 -0.07
C SER A 166 21.96 -5.56 -0.21
N PHE A 167 21.89 -4.80 0.87
CA PHE A 167 21.27 -3.48 0.90
C PHE A 167 22.35 -2.40 0.73
N TYR A 168 22.66 -2.02 -0.53
CA TYR A 168 23.71 -1.04 -0.90
C TYR A 168 25.12 -1.38 -0.36
N GLY A 169 25.41 -2.64 -0.09
CA GLY A 169 26.68 -3.04 0.52
C GLY A 169 26.81 -2.72 2.02
N LEU A 170 25.78 -2.14 2.63
CA LEU A 170 25.80 -1.79 4.07
C LEU A 170 25.55 -3.00 4.95
N PHE A 171 24.60 -3.85 4.59
CA PHE A 171 24.29 -5.10 5.28
C PHE A 171 23.56 -6.06 4.34
N ASN A 172 23.61 -7.35 4.63
CA ASN A 172 22.78 -8.37 4.00
C ASN A 172 21.50 -8.57 4.78
N THR A 173 20.42 -8.88 4.07
CA THR A 173 19.16 -9.22 4.73
C THR A 173 19.30 -10.50 5.54
N PRO A 174 18.74 -10.54 6.76
CA PRO A 174 18.79 -11.73 7.61
C PRO A 174 18.09 -12.95 7.01
N ASP A 175 18.44 -14.15 7.47
CA ASP A 175 17.92 -15.42 6.97
C ASP A 175 16.40 -15.58 7.16
N TRP A 176 15.79 -14.86 8.12
CA TRP A 176 14.34 -14.87 8.36
C TRP A 176 13.53 -14.01 7.39
N PHE A 177 14.19 -13.24 6.51
CA PHE A 177 13.48 -12.44 5.49
C PHE A 177 12.85 -13.37 4.45
N SER A 178 11.62 -13.04 4.08
CA SER A 178 10.78 -13.85 3.22
C SER A 178 9.90 -12.97 2.32
N ALA A 179 9.15 -13.56 1.41
CA ALA A 179 8.18 -12.85 0.60
C ALA A 179 7.10 -12.10 1.41
N THR A 180 6.94 -12.42 2.71
CA THR A 180 6.01 -11.72 3.61
C THR A 180 6.62 -10.47 4.25
N THR A 181 7.94 -10.41 4.39
CA THR A 181 8.65 -9.32 5.09
C THR A 181 8.32 -7.92 4.55
N PRO A 182 8.26 -7.70 3.21
CA PRO A 182 7.87 -6.40 2.66
C PRO A 182 6.48 -5.95 3.10
N PHE A 183 5.54 -6.88 3.26
CA PHE A 183 4.16 -6.55 3.68
C PHE A 183 4.06 -6.23 5.17
N TRP A 184 4.79 -6.95 6.02
CA TRP A 184 4.91 -6.59 7.44
C TRP A 184 5.56 -5.22 7.61
N PHE A 185 6.59 -4.92 6.81
CA PHE A 185 7.21 -3.61 6.79
C PHE A 185 6.22 -2.52 6.36
N ALA A 186 5.46 -2.73 5.28
CA ALA A 186 4.43 -1.80 4.83
C ALA A 186 3.31 -1.62 5.88
N ALA A 187 2.88 -2.69 6.55
CA ALA A 187 1.90 -2.63 7.63
C ALA A 187 2.39 -1.76 8.80
N ILE A 188 3.65 -1.93 9.23
CA ILE A 188 4.26 -1.12 10.30
C ILE A 188 4.35 0.34 9.87
N LEU A 189 4.80 0.62 8.63
CA LEU A 189 4.86 1.99 8.11
C LEU A 189 3.47 2.64 8.08
N SER A 190 2.44 1.90 7.68
CA SER A 190 1.06 2.41 7.67
C SER A 190 0.56 2.68 9.09
N LEU A 191 0.89 1.84 10.08
CA LEU A 191 0.56 2.12 11.49
C LEU A 191 1.29 3.37 12.01
N CYS A 192 2.57 3.53 11.69
CA CYS A 192 3.32 4.73 12.04
C CYS A 192 2.69 5.98 11.39
N ASN A 193 2.29 5.87 10.12
CA ASN A 193 1.61 6.96 9.42
C ASN A 193 0.24 7.28 10.04
N CYS A 194 -0.53 6.26 10.42
CA CYS A 194 -1.78 6.45 11.15
C CYS A 194 -1.55 7.24 12.46
N ALA A 195 -0.52 6.89 13.22
CA ALA A 195 -0.14 7.62 14.43
C ALA A 195 0.28 9.07 14.10
N LEU A 196 1.03 9.30 13.02
CA LEU A 196 1.40 10.65 12.57
C LEU A 196 0.17 11.48 12.22
N ILE A 197 -0.81 10.91 11.52
CA ILE A 197 -2.07 11.60 11.21
C ILE A 197 -2.84 11.93 12.50
N LEU A 198 -2.95 10.99 13.42
CA LEU A 198 -3.67 11.22 14.68
C LEU A 198 -2.98 12.23 15.61
N CYS A 199 -1.65 12.33 15.57
CA CYS A 199 -0.92 13.23 16.47
C CYS A 199 -0.70 14.62 15.85
N PHE A 200 -0.40 14.71 14.56
CA PHE A 200 0.15 15.92 13.94
C PHE A 200 -0.68 16.50 12.80
N PHE A 201 -1.66 15.75 12.27
CA PHE A 201 -2.48 16.29 11.20
C PHE A 201 -3.66 17.08 11.78
N PRO A 202 -3.75 18.40 11.53
CA PRO A 202 -4.88 19.19 11.96
C PRO A 202 -6.11 18.85 11.11
N GLU A 203 -7.31 19.01 11.68
CA GLU A 203 -8.52 18.95 10.85
C GLU A 203 -8.52 20.13 9.87
N THR A 204 -8.73 19.84 8.58
CA THR A 204 -8.71 20.84 7.50
C THR A 204 -10.10 21.20 7.01
N LEU A 205 -11.12 20.40 7.33
CA LEU A 205 -12.50 20.71 7.03
C LEU A 205 -12.94 21.91 7.85
N LYS A 206 -13.47 22.93 7.18
CA LYS A 206 -13.99 24.17 7.80
C LYS A 206 -15.50 24.10 7.97
#